data_072db92c1dee9ae6fb855d60084b5db7
#
_entry.id   072db92c1dee9ae6fb855d60084b5db7
#
_cell.length_a   1.000
_cell.length_b   1.000
_cell.length_c   1.000
_cell.angle_alpha   90.00
_cell.angle_beta   90.00
_cell.angle_gamma   90.00
#
_symmetry.space_group_name_H-M   'P 1'
#
loop_
_entity.id
_entity.type
_entity.pdbx_description
1 polymer ?
#
loop_
_entity_poly.entity_id
_entity_poly.type
_entity_poly.pdbx_seq_one_letter_code
_entity_poly.pdbx_strand_id
1 'polypeptide(L)'
;MHTIKRLRLEHRLPWAIVCALLFYLATPSLAQQNQPRENKDADVGKTSYDQISPVILGQESFEQMMAKDKKDKEAVQARQQALLAQRYDLSVRVDPKVAMSRGKPIPVGPAAKLPEGMTWDQLAQLAPEEIREKDLFPKGFLPLPHPHHEAGGMLFPQKEIKELSRLARFDLDFDLPDHFLPEFPPAIYLTTRPDLGDVSQGKMLTLDNFSEIFRGILNAKDLEGVRLLVTQFPQQQFNATFDRKTEKASQGVACLDCHVNGHTSGATHLVGDIRPQAHRRRIDTPSLRGVNIQRLFGSQRALKSVEDFTEFEQRAAYFDGDHVSASIKGVNPLERGSQVHFMSEFQELLDFPPAPNLGLDGKLNPKKFKPDAPEMLGQKLFFGKAQCSTCHPAPFYTDNLMHDLQVDRFYKPQTINGLVATKQGPIKTFPLRGIKESPPYFHDGRLLTLEDVVEFFNLVLETQLTAEEKSQLVAFMRQL
;
A
#
# COMPACT_ATOMS: atom_id res chain seq x y z
N MET A 1 34.62 -64.68 24.42
CA MET A 1 33.71 -65.85 24.47
C MET A 1 32.37 -65.41 24.87
N HIS A 2 31.47 -65.33 23.96
CA HIS A 2 30.09 -65.81 23.93
C HIS A 2 29.40 -65.29 22.69
N THR A 3 29.14 -66.24 21.86
CA THR A 3 28.48 -66.20 20.56
C THR A 3 26.97 -65.96 20.75
N ILE A 4 26.39 -65.01 20.03
CA ILE A 4 24.93 -64.98 19.85
C ILE A 4 24.62 -65.05 18.37
N LYS A 5 23.86 -66.06 18.02
CA LYS A 5 23.40 -66.49 16.69
C LYS A 5 22.46 -65.47 16.06
N ARG A 6 22.68 -65.26 14.76
CA ARG A 6 21.71 -64.66 13.82
C ARG A 6 20.55 -65.57 13.62
N LEU A 7 19.36 -65.04 13.73
CA LEU A 7 18.15 -65.59 13.11
C LEU A 7 17.67 -64.64 12.01
N ARG A 8 17.81 -65.09 10.76
CA ARG A 8 17.14 -64.52 9.59
C ARG A 8 15.70 -65.01 9.58
N LEU A 9 14.73 -64.11 9.48
CA LEU A 9 13.43 -64.41 8.95
C LEU A 9 13.18 -63.50 7.73
N GLU A 10 13.18 -64.15 6.57
CA GLU A 10 12.73 -63.53 5.30
C GLU A 10 11.20 -63.66 5.25
N HIS A 11 10.51 -62.52 5.18
CA HIS A 11 9.22 -62.43 4.56
C HIS A 11 9.14 -61.15 3.73
N ARG A 12 9.44 -61.33 2.44
CA ARG A 12 9.16 -60.35 1.39
C ARG A 12 7.69 -60.45 1.05
N LEU A 13 6.89 -59.46 1.45
CA LEU A 13 5.62 -59.12 0.79
C LEU A 13 5.88 -57.98 -0.18
N PRO A 14 5.36 -58.05 -1.41
CA PRO A 14 5.68 -57.03 -2.42
C PRO A 14 4.90 -55.74 -2.12
N TRP A 15 5.68 -54.67 -1.93
CA TRP A 15 5.18 -53.29 -1.71
C TRP A 15 4.33 -52.70 -2.85
N ALA A 16 4.19 -53.44 -3.95
CA ALA A 16 3.45 -53.00 -5.13
C ALA A 16 1.92 -53.04 -4.96
N ILE A 17 1.38 -53.77 -3.99
CA ILE A 17 -0.08 -53.88 -3.80
C ILE A 17 -0.61 -52.85 -2.80
N VAL A 18 0.24 -52.36 -1.87
CA VAL A 18 -0.19 -51.37 -0.86
C VAL A 18 -0.24 -49.97 -1.45
N CYS A 19 0.62 -49.64 -2.43
CA CYS A 19 0.57 -48.33 -3.12
C CYS A 19 -0.65 -48.20 -4.07
N ALA A 20 -1.17 -49.29 -4.64
CA ALA A 20 -2.31 -49.21 -5.55
C ALA A 20 -3.66 -48.99 -4.82
N LEU A 21 -3.80 -49.47 -3.58
CA LEU A 21 -5.01 -49.29 -2.78
C LEU A 21 -5.09 -47.93 -2.04
N LEU A 22 -3.97 -47.27 -1.80
CA LEU A 22 -3.92 -45.90 -1.23
C LEU A 22 -4.16 -44.84 -2.29
N PHE A 23 -3.95 -45.11 -3.57
CA PHE A 23 -4.22 -44.16 -4.65
C PHE A 23 -5.70 -44.15 -5.12
N TYR A 24 -6.51 -45.15 -4.75
CA TYR A 24 -7.90 -45.21 -5.19
C TYR A 24 -8.91 -44.55 -4.22
N LEU A 25 -8.42 -44.09 -3.02
CA LEU A 25 -9.30 -43.45 -2.03
C LEU A 25 -9.03 -41.95 -1.84
N ALA A 26 -8.15 -41.33 -2.63
CA ALA A 26 -7.76 -39.92 -2.43
C ALA A 26 -7.70 -39.09 -3.70
N THR A 27 -8.49 -39.41 -4.72
CA THR A 27 -8.67 -38.44 -5.83
C THR A 27 -10.13 -38.02 -5.88
N PRO A 28 -10.51 -36.87 -5.31
CA PRO A 28 -11.65 -36.15 -5.86
C PRO A 28 -11.26 -35.80 -7.30
N SER A 29 -12.11 -36.19 -8.25
CA SER A 29 -11.88 -35.94 -9.67
C SER A 29 -11.53 -34.45 -9.87
N LEU A 30 -10.49 -34.14 -10.62
CA LEU A 30 -10.13 -32.78 -11.06
C LEU A 30 -11.31 -32.03 -11.71
N ALA A 31 -12.34 -32.75 -12.14
CA ALA A 31 -13.60 -32.19 -12.66
C ALA A 31 -14.50 -31.58 -11.56
N GLN A 32 -14.31 -31.91 -10.28
CA GLN A 32 -15.06 -31.28 -9.18
C GLN A 32 -14.38 -30.02 -8.59
N GLN A 33 -13.14 -29.77 -8.95
CA GLN A 33 -12.40 -28.55 -8.47
C GLN A 33 -12.71 -27.30 -9.29
N ASN A 34 -13.37 -27.42 -10.44
CA ASN A 34 -13.71 -26.27 -11.31
C ASN A 34 -15.19 -25.88 -11.26
N GLN A 35 -15.98 -26.42 -10.36
CA GLN A 35 -17.26 -25.78 -10.08
C GLN A 35 -17.00 -24.56 -9.18
N PRO A 36 -17.45 -23.35 -9.57
CA PRO A 36 -17.42 -22.20 -8.68
C PRO A 36 -18.13 -22.62 -7.39
N ARG A 37 -17.44 -22.51 -6.26
CA ARG A 37 -18.10 -22.67 -4.96
C ARG A 37 -19.21 -21.63 -4.91
N GLU A 38 -20.45 -22.05 -5.02
CA GLU A 38 -21.59 -21.20 -4.70
C GLU A 38 -21.40 -20.68 -3.28
N ASN A 39 -21.04 -19.44 -3.19
CA ASN A 39 -20.93 -18.76 -1.93
C ASN A 39 -22.34 -18.35 -1.51
N LYS A 40 -22.99 -19.15 -0.68
CA LYS A 40 -24.37 -18.96 -0.24
C LYS A 40 -24.61 -17.70 0.59
N ASP A 41 -23.55 -16.99 1.00
CA ASP A 41 -23.65 -15.73 1.75
C ASP A 41 -23.74 -14.48 0.86
N ALA A 42 -23.98 -14.69 -0.39
CA ALA A 42 -23.79 -13.68 -1.40
C ALA A 42 -25.04 -13.38 -2.20
N ASP A 43 -26.15 -13.41 -1.58
CA ASP A 43 -27.42 -13.06 -2.21
C ASP A 43 -27.74 -11.55 -2.16
N VAL A 44 -26.72 -10.73 -1.95
CA VAL A 44 -26.87 -9.27 -2.00
C VAL A 44 -26.01 -8.76 -3.15
N GLY A 45 -26.62 -8.67 -4.32
CA GLY A 45 -26.07 -7.90 -5.44
C GLY A 45 -24.79 -8.44 -6.07
N LYS A 46 -24.68 -9.77 -6.20
CA LYS A 46 -23.58 -10.36 -6.97
C LYS A 46 -23.77 -10.12 -8.45
N THR A 47 -23.00 -9.19 -8.91
CA THR A 47 -22.60 -9.18 -10.31
C THR A 47 -21.41 -10.11 -10.46
N SER A 48 -21.45 -11.03 -11.40
CA SER A 48 -20.28 -11.81 -11.81
C SER A 48 -19.20 -10.83 -12.31
N TYR A 49 -17.94 -11.26 -12.37
CA TYR A 49 -16.87 -10.43 -12.95
C TYR A 49 -17.24 -9.90 -14.34
N ASP A 50 -17.90 -10.74 -15.16
CA ASP A 50 -18.37 -10.37 -16.50
C ASP A 50 -19.47 -9.33 -16.50
N GLN A 51 -20.19 -9.18 -15.37
CA GLN A 51 -21.22 -8.14 -15.18
C GLN A 51 -20.66 -6.91 -14.49
N ILE A 52 -19.54 -7.04 -13.77
CA ILE A 52 -18.81 -5.95 -13.10
C ILE A 52 -17.82 -5.28 -14.04
N SER A 53 -17.18 -6.05 -14.89
CA SER A 53 -16.46 -5.49 -16.00
C SER A 53 -17.49 -4.91 -16.93
N PRO A 54 -17.64 -3.61 -17.01
CA PRO A 54 -18.46 -3.05 -18.05
C PRO A 54 -17.95 -3.63 -19.34
N VAL A 55 -18.86 -4.16 -20.08
CA VAL A 55 -18.59 -4.76 -21.39
C VAL A 55 -17.56 -3.90 -22.06
N ILE A 56 -16.45 -4.50 -22.35
CA ILE A 56 -15.32 -3.95 -23.02
C ILE A 56 -15.76 -2.89 -24.00
N LEU A 57 -15.52 -1.70 -23.60
CA LEU A 57 -15.72 -0.54 -24.43
C LEU A 57 -14.48 -0.34 -25.32
N GLY A 58 -13.85 -1.44 -25.74
CA GLY A 58 -12.66 -1.47 -26.56
C GLY A 58 -12.78 -0.73 -27.91
N GLN A 59 -13.92 -0.14 -28.15
CA GLN A 59 -14.20 0.69 -29.31
C GLN A 59 -14.00 2.19 -29.05
N GLU A 60 -13.95 2.63 -27.78
CA GLU A 60 -13.66 4.03 -27.48
C GLU A 60 -12.15 4.29 -27.51
N SER A 61 -11.73 5.37 -28.19
CA SER A 61 -10.35 5.83 -28.11
C SER A 61 -10.06 6.37 -26.68
N PHE A 62 -8.78 6.43 -26.33
CA PHE A 62 -8.38 7.04 -25.07
C PHE A 62 -8.88 8.49 -24.97
N GLU A 63 -8.81 9.25 -26.04
CA GLU A 63 -9.28 10.63 -26.11
C GLU A 63 -10.81 10.74 -25.90
N GLN A 64 -11.57 9.78 -26.40
CA GLN A 64 -13.03 9.74 -26.17
C GLN A 64 -13.35 9.48 -24.69
N MET A 65 -12.66 8.55 -24.07
CA MET A 65 -12.82 8.30 -22.63
C MET A 65 -12.41 9.50 -21.79
N MET A 66 -11.28 10.14 -22.12
CA MET A 66 -10.81 11.34 -21.42
C MET A 66 -11.78 12.51 -21.59
N ALA A 67 -12.41 12.66 -22.76
CA ALA A 67 -13.42 13.68 -23.00
C ALA A 67 -14.67 13.44 -22.15
N LYS A 68 -15.09 12.17 -21.99
CA LYS A 68 -16.19 11.77 -21.11
C LYS A 68 -15.86 12.08 -19.66
N ASP A 69 -14.71 11.64 -19.17
CA ASP A 69 -14.26 11.88 -17.81
C ASP A 69 -14.16 13.38 -17.50
N LYS A 70 -13.64 14.16 -18.45
CA LYS A 70 -13.59 15.63 -18.34
C LYS A 70 -14.96 16.26 -18.17
N LYS A 71 -15.96 15.76 -18.89
CA LYS A 71 -17.33 16.26 -18.79
C LYS A 71 -17.92 16.03 -17.39
N ASP A 72 -17.61 14.90 -16.77
CA ASP A 72 -18.16 14.49 -15.50
C ASP A 72 -17.28 14.90 -14.30
N LYS A 73 -16.08 15.44 -14.53
CA LYS A 73 -15.07 15.74 -13.52
C LYS A 73 -15.60 16.56 -12.34
N GLU A 74 -16.28 17.65 -12.61
CA GLU A 74 -16.79 18.53 -11.54
C GLU A 74 -17.77 17.81 -10.62
N ALA A 75 -18.68 17.03 -11.18
CA ALA A 75 -19.67 16.27 -10.41
C ALA A 75 -18.99 15.15 -9.59
N VAL A 76 -17.98 14.50 -10.16
CA VAL A 76 -17.21 13.45 -9.48
C VAL A 76 -16.39 14.04 -8.33
N GLN A 77 -15.71 15.15 -8.54
CA GLN A 77 -14.95 15.85 -7.50
C GLN A 77 -15.84 16.32 -6.37
N ALA A 78 -16.99 16.93 -6.69
CA ALA A 78 -17.97 17.38 -5.69
C ALA A 78 -18.48 16.21 -4.83
N ARG A 79 -18.78 15.07 -5.44
CA ARG A 79 -19.21 13.87 -4.74
C ARG A 79 -18.09 13.31 -3.83
N GLN A 80 -16.86 13.28 -4.32
CA GLN A 80 -15.72 12.83 -3.55
C GLN A 80 -15.44 13.75 -2.36
N GLN A 81 -15.44 15.05 -2.57
CA GLN A 81 -15.27 16.04 -1.50
C GLN A 81 -16.36 15.94 -0.44
N ALA A 82 -17.62 15.76 -0.85
CA ALA A 82 -18.73 15.56 0.08
C ALA A 82 -18.55 14.30 0.93
N LEU A 83 -18.09 13.20 0.31
CA LEU A 83 -17.79 11.95 1.00
C LEU A 83 -16.65 12.11 2.02
N LEU A 84 -15.57 12.77 1.64
CA LEU A 84 -14.45 13.03 2.54
C LEU A 84 -14.85 13.94 3.69
N ALA A 85 -15.60 15.03 3.40
CA ALA A 85 -16.11 15.95 4.42
C ALA A 85 -17.10 15.28 5.39
N GLN A 86 -17.84 14.28 4.93
CA GLN A 86 -18.70 13.48 5.81
C GLN A 86 -17.89 12.63 6.78
N ARG A 87 -16.75 12.06 6.32
CA ARG A 87 -15.95 11.10 7.06
C ARG A 87 -14.90 11.73 7.97
N TYR A 88 -14.35 12.89 7.55
CA TYR A 88 -13.21 13.53 8.19
C TYR A 88 -13.45 15.00 8.50
N ASP A 89 -12.78 15.48 9.53
CA ASP A 89 -12.51 16.91 9.72
C ASP A 89 -11.29 17.28 8.87
N LEU A 90 -11.54 17.91 7.74
CA LEU A 90 -10.51 18.28 6.76
C LEU A 90 -9.83 19.65 7.08
N SER A 91 -10.10 20.24 8.23
CA SER A 91 -9.47 21.50 8.66
C SER A 91 -7.97 21.31 8.86
N VAL A 92 -7.22 22.38 8.62
CA VAL A 92 -5.75 22.36 8.81
C VAL A 92 -5.43 22.36 10.30
N ARG A 93 -4.89 21.25 10.78
CA ARG A 93 -4.36 21.08 12.13
C ARG A 93 -2.97 20.51 12.06
N VAL A 94 -1.97 21.29 12.40
CA VAL A 94 -0.55 20.93 12.32
C VAL A 94 0.19 21.34 13.59
N ASP A 95 1.19 20.57 13.98
CA ASP A 95 2.11 20.94 15.05
C ASP A 95 3.36 21.58 14.41
N PRO A 96 3.63 22.88 14.67
CA PRO A 96 4.78 23.54 14.09
C PRO A 96 6.13 23.00 14.64
N LYS A 97 6.11 22.21 15.71
CA LYS A 97 7.31 21.61 16.31
C LYS A 97 7.66 20.25 15.68
N VAL A 98 6.77 19.68 14.91
CA VAL A 98 6.97 18.37 14.30
C VAL A 98 6.81 18.49 12.79
N ALA A 99 7.90 18.23 12.09
CA ALA A 99 7.96 18.38 10.64
C ALA A 99 8.57 17.14 9.98
N MET A 100 8.29 16.99 8.70
CA MET A 100 8.96 16.08 7.80
C MET A 100 10.40 16.54 7.54
N SER A 101 11.18 15.76 6.83
CA SER A 101 12.63 15.99 6.64
C SER A 101 12.99 17.35 6.06
N ARG A 102 12.13 17.97 5.26
CA ARG A 102 12.35 19.27 4.62
C ARG A 102 11.50 20.40 5.18
N GLY A 103 10.82 20.14 6.28
CA GLY A 103 10.16 21.18 7.07
C GLY A 103 8.64 21.28 6.87
N LYS A 104 8.01 20.44 6.06
CA LYS A 104 6.54 20.40 5.99
C LYS A 104 5.98 19.97 7.34
N PRO A 105 5.11 20.76 7.98
CA PRO A 105 4.44 20.34 9.21
C PRO A 105 3.59 19.11 8.97
N ILE A 106 3.56 18.20 9.95
CA ILE A 106 2.68 17.01 9.87
C ILE A 106 1.29 17.32 10.43
N PRO A 107 0.24 16.66 9.92
CA PRO A 107 -1.09 16.78 10.49
C PRO A 107 -1.16 16.13 11.87
N VAL A 108 -1.97 16.71 12.78
CA VAL A 108 -2.10 16.27 14.17
C VAL A 108 -3.56 16.16 14.60
N GLY A 109 -3.80 15.29 15.57
CA GLY A 109 -5.12 14.98 16.10
C GLY A 109 -5.91 14.05 15.18
N PRO A 110 -6.90 13.29 15.72
CA PRO A 110 -7.74 12.44 14.91
C PRO A 110 -8.52 13.27 13.90
N ALA A 111 -8.42 12.90 12.62
CA ALA A 111 -9.18 13.51 11.54
C ALA A 111 -10.53 12.79 11.33
N ALA A 112 -10.60 11.50 11.59
CA ALA A 112 -11.82 10.71 11.45
C ALA A 112 -12.92 11.24 12.39
N LYS A 113 -14.11 11.47 11.84
CA LYS A 113 -15.27 11.93 12.62
C LYS A 113 -15.91 10.76 13.36
N LEU A 114 -16.24 11.02 14.61
CA LEU A 114 -17.06 10.12 15.43
C LEU A 114 -18.57 10.33 15.14
N PRO A 115 -19.40 9.32 15.41
CA PRO A 115 -20.83 9.51 15.52
C PRO A 115 -21.17 10.62 16.52
N GLU A 116 -22.27 11.33 16.27
CA GLU A 116 -22.70 12.45 17.11
C GLU A 116 -22.88 12.00 18.58
N GLY A 117 -22.37 12.81 19.50
CA GLY A 117 -22.47 12.54 20.95
C GLY A 117 -21.53 11.45 21.47
N MET A 118 -20.65 10.86 20.63
CA MET A 118 -19.70 9.82 21.00
C MET A 118 -18.30 10.38 21.23
N THR A 119 -17.58 9.84 22.22
CA THR A 119 -16.15 10.07 22.39
C THR A 119 -15.35 8.81 22.04
N TRP A 120 -14.04 8.99 21.72
CA TRP A 120 -13.15 7.86 21.44
C TRP A 120 -13.10 6.84 22.61
N ASP A 121 -13.08 7.33 23.84
CA ASP A 121 -13.02 6.47 25.02
C ASP A 121 -14.34 5.70 25.23
N GLN A 122 -15.48 6.33 24.95
CA GLN A 122 -16.78 5.63 24.98
C GLN A 122 -16.88 4.56 23.90
N LEU A 123 -16.43 4.87 22.68
CA LEU A 123 -16.44 3.91 21.57
C LEU A 123 -15.55 2.70 21.86
N ALA A 124 -14.37 2.92 22.45
CA ALA A 124 -13.42 1.86 22.76
C ALA A 124 -13.90 0.91 23.88
N GLN A 125 -14.95 1.25 24.62
CA GLN A 125 -15.55 0.38 25.64
C GLN A 125 -16.62 -0.56 25.08
N LEU A 126 -17.07 -0.35 23.83
CA LEU A 126 -18.12 -1.15 23.22
C LEU A 126 -17.54 -2.40 22.56
N ALA A 127 -18.32 -3.49 22.59
CA ALA A 127 -17.97 -4.70 21.86
C ALA A 127 -18.10 -4.49 20.32
N PRO A 128 -17.29 -5.18 19.50
CA PRO A 128 -17.36 -5.07 18.03
C PRO A 128 -18.78 -5.27 17.47
N GLU A 129 -19.52 -6.22 17.99
CA GLU A 129 -20.90 -6.52 17.59
C GLU A 129 -21.84 -5.34 17.88
N GLU A 130 -21.67 -4.70 19.03
CA GLU A 130 -22.48 -3.54 19.42
C GLU A 130 -22.18 -2.33 18.51
N ILE A 131 -20.88 -2.10 18.20
CA ILE A 131 -20.44 -1.07 17.27
C ILE A 131 -21.06 -1.30 15.89
N ARG A 132 -21.05 -2.53 15.41
CA ARG A 132 -21.63 -2.92 14.12
C ARG A 132 -23.13 -2.77 14.09
N GLU A 133 -23.85 -3.25 15.10
CA GLU A 133 -25.30 -3.21 15.13
C GLU A 133 -25.84 -1.78 15.18
N LYS A 134 -25.18 -0.93 15.96
CA LYS A 134 -25.54 0.49 16.12
C LYS A 134 -24.94 1.40 15.05
N ASP A 135 -24.18 0.85 14.06
CA ASP A 135 -23.46 1.61 13.01
C ASP A 135 -22.55 2.73 13.57
N LEU A 136 -21.82 2.42 14.63
CA LEU A 136 -20.95 3.37 15.34
C LEU A 136 -19.50 3.37 14.83
N PHE A 137 -19.12 2.44 13.95
CA PHE A 137 -17.75 2.41 13.44
C PHE A 137 -17.44 3.70 12.67
N PRO A 138 -16.35 4.42 13.02
CA PRO A 138 -16.05 5.71 12.40
C PRO A 138 -16.02 5.61 10.87
N LYS A 139 -16.76 6.47 10.19
CA LYS A 139 -16.84 6.40 8.72
C LYS A 139 -15.49 6.65 8.04
N GLY A 140 -14.59 7.40 8.69
CA GLY A 140 -13.21 7.59 8.23
C GLY A 140 -12.35 6.30 8.30
N PHE A 141 -12.76 5.32 9.11
CA PHE A 141 -12.06 4.03 9.22
C PHE A 141 -12.56 2.98 8.23
N LEU A 142 -13.60 3.29 7.47
CA LEU A 142 -14.10 2.43 6.40
C LEU A 142 -13.26 2.57 5.13
N PRO A 143 -13.16 1.50 4.32
CA PRO A 143 -12.43 1.56 3.04
C PRO A 143 -12.83 2.75 2.19
N LEU A 144 -11.83 3.42 1.61
CA LEU A 144 -12.06 4.54 0.72
C LEU A 144 -12.42 4.05 -0.69
N PRO A 145 -13.52 4.53 -1.28
CA PRO A 145 -13.82 4.27 -2.68
C PRO A 145 -12.92 5.10 -3.59
N HIS A 146 -12.49 4.53 -4.70
CA HIS A 146 -11.92 5.32 -5.78
C HIS A 146 -13.05 6.02 -6.56
N PRO A 147 -12.92 7.31 -6.92
CA PRO A 147 -13.98 8.06 -7.57
C PRO A 147 -14.44 7.49 -8.91
N HIS A 148 -13.50 6.91 -9.65
CA HIS A 148 -13.73 6.32 -10.97
C HIS A 148 -13.43 4.82 -10.97
N HIS A 149 -14.19 4.06 -10.23
CA HIS A 149 -14.01 2.62 -10.15
C HIS A 149 -14.13 1.94 -11.52
N GLU A 150 -15.21 2.20 -12.26
CA GLU A 150 -15.47 1.55 -13.55
C GLU A 150 -14.53 2.03 -14.66
N ALA A 151 -14.11 3.27 -14.55
CA ALA A 151 -13.22 3.88 -15.49
C ALA A 151 -11.74 3.61 -15.18
N GLY A 152 -11.43 3.01 -14.03
CA GLY A 152 -10.07 2.99 -13.53
C GLY A 152 -9.57 4.40 -13.26
N GLY A 153 -8.29 4.60 -13.15
CA GLY A 153 -7.71 5.92 -13.05
C GLY A 153 -6.69 6.05 -11.95
N MET A 154 -6.05 7.20 -11.96
CA MET A 154 -5.09 7.63 -10.96
C MET A 154 -5.49 8.97 -10.42
N LEU A 155 -5.16 9.21 -9.15
CA LEU A 155 -5.25 10.50 -8.50
C LEU A 155 -3.84 10.98 -8.20
N PHE A 156 -3.49 12.14 -8.74
CA PHE A 156 -2.25 12.81 -8.42
C PHE A 156 -2.52 14.03 -7.56
N PRO A 157 -1.66 14.32 -6.56
CA PRO A 157 -1.78 15.54 -5.77
C PRO A 157 -1.67 16.80 -6.64
N GLN A 158 -2.47 17.82 -6.34
CA GLN A 158 -2.47 19.09 -7.07
C GLN A 158 -1.10 19.76 -7.10
N LYS A 159 -0.30 19.60 -6.05
CA LYS A 159 1.04 20.16 -5.98
C LYS A 159 1.96 19.54 -7.03
N GLU A 160 1.87 18.24 -7.21
CA GLU A 160 2.64 17.51 -8.21
C GLU A 160 2.20 17.87 -9.65
N ILE A 161 0.88 17.98 -9.88
CA ILE A 161 0.34 18.37 -11.19
C ILE A 161 0.82 19.76 -11.63
N LYS A 162 1.01 20.69 -10.67
CA LYS A 162 1.58 22.02 -10.96
C LYS A 162 3.00 21.94 -11.47
N GLU A 163 3.81 21.00 -10.97
CA GLU A 163 5.18 20.77 -11.42
C GLU A 163 5.21 19.95 -12.71
N LEU A 164 4.35 18.95 -12.83
CA LEU A 164 4.26 18.02 -13.95
C LEU A 164 2.88 18.07 -14.57
N SER A 165 2.58 19.11 -15.34
CA SER A 165 1.26 19.32 -15.96
C SER A 165 0.77 18.13 -16.81
N ARG A 166 1.70 17.28 -17.30
CA ARG A 166 1.37 16.05 -18.02
C ARG A 166 0.63 15.02 -17.15
N LEU A 167 0.67 15.13 -15.83
CA LEU A 167 -0.05 14.28 -14.91
C LEU A 167 -1.49 14.74 -14.68
N ALA A 168 -1.87 15.91 -15.19
CA ALA A 168 -3.24 16.38 -15.15
C ALA A 168 -4.14 15.39 -15.89
N ARG A 169 -5.05 14.79 -15.16
CA ARG A 169 -5.99 13.80 -15.69
C ARG A 169 -7.39 14.41 -15.77
N PHE A 170 -8.12 14.01 -16.79
CA PHE A 170 -9.50 14.47 -16.94
C PHE A 170 -10.48 13.68 -16.09
N ASP A 171 -10.08 12.52 -15.57
CA ASP A 171 -10.82 11.79 -14.59
C ASP A 171 -10.83 12.54 -13.24
N LEU A 172 -9.92 12.25 -12.36
CA LEU A 172 -9.78 12.96 -11.10
C LEU A 172 -8.30 13.01 -10.72
N ASP A 173 -7.80 14.18 -10.39
CA ASP A 173 -6.39 14.45 -10.15
C ASP A 173 -6.09 14.89 -8.71
N PHE A 174 -7.09 14.88 -7.82
CA PHE A 174 -6.93 15.26 -6.43
C PHE A 174 -8.15 14.89 -5.59
N ASP A 175 -7.95 14.36 -4.39
CA ASP A 175 -9.02 14.04 -3.46
C ASP A 175 -8.76 14.41 -1.99
N LEU A 176 -7.50 14.52 -1.56
CA LEU A 176 -7.15 14.93 -0.20
C LEU A 176 -6.48 16.31 -0.16
N PRO A 177 -6.76 17.12 0.86
CA PRO A 177 -6.03 18.37 1.09
C PRO A 177 -4.52 18.13 1.29
N ASP A 178 -3.70 19.05 0.76
CA ASP A 178 -2.22 18.92 0.77
C ASP A 178 -1.61 18.65 2.15
N HIS A 179 -2.20 19.18 3.23
CA HIS A 179 -1.65 18.97 4.58
C HIS A 179 -1.77 17.52 5.08
N PHE A 180 -2.61 16.67 4.46
CA PHE A 180 -2.69 15.24 4.72
C PHE A 180 -1.81 14.40 3.77
N LEU A 181 -1.01 15.03 2.93
CA LEU A 181 -0.16 14.36 1.96
C LEU A 181 1.31 14.43 2.38
N PRO A 182 2.20 13.61 1.83
CA PRO A 182 3.63 13.68 2.07
C PRO A 182 4.23 15.04 1.69
N GLU A 183 5.45 15.31 2.14
CA GLU A 183 6.22 16.45 1.66
C GLU A 183 6.54 16.29 0.18
N PHE A 184 6.44 17.39 -0.58
CA PHE A 184 6.67 17.35 -2.02
C PHE A 184 7.67 18.44 -2.46
N PRO A 185 8.72 18.07 -3.23
CA PRO A 185 9.22 16.72 -3.40
C PRO A 185 9.84 16.20 -2.10
N PRO A 186 9.78 14.88 -1.83
CA PRO A 186 10.40 14.32 -0.63
C PRO A 186 11.93 14.25 -0.74
N ALA A 187 12.62 14.17 0.39
CA ALA A 187 14.05 13.95 0.46
C ALA A 187 14.44 12.55 -0.05
N ILE A 188 15.64 12.42 -0.65
CA ILE A 188 16.23 11.15 -1.07
C ILE A 188 17.37 10.78 -0.14
N TYR A 189 17.28 9.63 0.51
CA TYR A 189 18.34 9.05 1.34
C TYR A 189 18.83 7.75 0.71
N LEU A 190 20.14 7.48 0.81
CA LEU A 190 20.78 6.31 0.23
C LEU A 190 21.46 5.46 1.30
N THR A 191 21.18 4.16 1.30
CA THR A 191 21.78 3.18 2.21
C THR A 191 23.31 3.13 2.12
N THR A 192 23.87 3.34 0.95
CA THR A 192 25.30 3.33 0.66
C THR A 192 26.00 4.64 0.97
N ARG A 193 25.25 5.73 1.13
CA ARG A 193 25.80 7.09 1.34
C ARG A 193 25.01 7.89 2.39
N PRO A 194 24.86 7.33 3.62
CA PRO A 194 24.16 8.01 4.70
C PRO A 194 24.84 9.34 5.11
N ASP A 195 26.11 9.50 4.77
CA ASP A 195 26.90 10.71 5.00
C ASP A 195 26.41 11.94 4.21
N LEU A 196 25.72 11.72 3.08
CA LEU A 196 25.25 12.81 2.22
C LEU A 196 23.93 13.44 2.68
N GLY A 197 23.18 12.77 3.55
CA GLY A 197 21.83 13.21 3.89
C GLY A 197 20.90 13.22 2.69
N ASP A 198 20.10 14.27 2.50
CA ASP A 198 19.23 14.44 1.35
C ASP A 198 20.01 14.74 0.07
N VAL A 199 20.21 13.71 -0.78
CA VAL A 199 20.94 13.86 -2.04
C VAL A 199 20.15 14.64 -3.10
N SER A 200 18.84 14.80 -2.94
CA SER A 200 18.01 15.57 -3.88
C SER A 200 18.22 17.09 -3.75
N GLN A 201 18.72 17.53 -2.60
CA GLN A 201 18.86 18.95 -2.24
C GLN A 201 17.57 19.75 -2.50
N GLY A 202 16.44 19.10 -2.30
CA GLY A 202 15.14 19.71 -2.49
C GLY A 202 14.61 19.71 -3.92
N LYS A 203 15.30 19.11 -4.86
CA LYS A 203 14.84 18.97 -6.24
C LYS A 203 13.99 17.70 -6.40
N MET A 204 12.99 17.77 -7.24
CA MET A 204 12.30 16.58 -7.75
C MET A 204 13.18 15.90 -8.78
N LEU A 205 13.30 14.58 -8.68
CA LEU A 205 14.06 13.75 -9.61
C LEU A 205 13.28 13.57 -10.90
N THR A 206 13.90 13.97 -12.02
CA THR A 206 13.30 13.90 -13.34
C THR A 206 14.29 13.36 -14.36
N LEU A 207 13.81 13.06 -15.58
CA LEU A 207 14.67 12.62 -16.69
C LEU A 207 15.74 13.68 -17.06
N ASP A 208 15.45 14.95 -16.86
CA ASP A 208 16.36 16.05 -17.24
C ASP A 208 17.48 16.29 -16.21
N ASN A 209 17.28 15.89 -14.94
CA ASN A 209 18.22 16.23 -13.87
C ASN A 209 18.84 15.04 -13.13
N PHE A 210 18.40 13.79 -13.38
CA PHE A 210 18.87 12.63 -12.64
C PHE A 210 20.40 12.46 -12.66
N SER A 211 21.02 12.70 -13.81
CA SER A 211 22.48 12.58 -13.97
C SER A 211 23.26 13.65 -13.21
N GLU A 212 22.66 14.83 -13.01
CA GLU A 212 23.25 15.92 -12.22
C GLU A 212 23.14 15.59 -10.71
N ILE A 213 21.95 15.20 -10.25
CA ILE A 213 21.68 14.88 -8.84
C ILE A 213 22.60 13.77 -8.34
N PHE A 214 22.80 12.73 -9.15
CA PHE A 214 23.59 11.55 -8.74
C PHE A 214 25.02 11.52 -9.24
N ARG A 215 25.53 12.65 -9.78
CA ARG A 215 26.90 12.74 -10.29
C ARG A 215 27.95 12.41 -9.22
N GLY A 216 28.76 11.38 -9.46
CA GLY A 216 29.78 10.89 -8.54
C GLY A 216 29.24 10.15 -7.30
N ILE A 217 27.95 9.88 -7.26
CA ILE A 217 27.28 9.15 -6.15
C ILE A 217 26.98 7.72 -6.56
N LEU A 218 26.35 7.55 -7.72
CA LEU A 218 25.93 6.25 -8.22
C LEU A 218 26.89 5.68 -9.27
N ASN A 219 26.98 4.36 -9.35
CA ASN A 219 27.64 3.68 -10.45
C ASN A 219 26.78 3.71 -11.73
N ALA A 220 27.32 3.23 -12.85
CA ALA A 220 26.66 3.30 -14.15
C ALA A 220 25.35 2.48 -14.21
N LYS A 221 25.27 1.34 -13.51
CA LYS A 221 24.07 0.50 -13.48
C LYS A 221 22.95 1.16 -12.69
N ASP A 222 23.26 1.65 -11.49
CA ASP A 222 22.28 2.35 -10.64
C ASP A 222 21.77 3.61 -11.35
N LEU A 223 22.67 4.35 -12.02
CA LEU A 223 22.29 5.55 -12.76
C LEU A 223 21.37 5.22 -13.95
N GLU A 224 21.61 4.11 -14.65
CA GLU A 224 20.71 3.62 -15.69
C GLU A 224 19.36 3.18 -15.10
N GLY A 225 19.37 2.54 -13.92
CA GLY A 225 18.15 2.21 -13.18
C GLY A 225 17.31 3.44 -12.87
N VAL A 226 17.94 4.52 -12.38
CA VAL A 226 17.26 5.81 -12.16
C VAL A 226 16.68 6.34 -13.45
N ARG A 227 17.47 6.37 -14.53
CA ARG A 227 17.01 6.85 -15.84
C ARG A 227 15.74 6.12 -16.30
N LEU A 228 15.71 4.80 -16.13
CA LEU A 228 14.54 3.99 -16.47
C LEU A 228 13.34 4.32 -15.59
N LEU A 229 13.54 4.50 -14.29
CA LEU A 229 12.45 4.80 -13.33
C LEU A 229 11.83 6.19 -13.54
N VAL A 230 12.57 7.16 -14.10
CA VAL A 230 12.04 8.49 -14.47
C VAL A 230 11.61 8.58 -15.94
N THR A 231 11.83 7.54 -16.74
CA THR A 231 11.37 7.47 -18.13
C THR A 231 9.89 7.11 -18.16
N GLN A 232 9.12 7.87 -18.94
CA GLN A 232 7.71 7.58 -19.14
C GLN A 232 7.52 6.34 -20.02
N PHE A 233 6.73 5.41 -19.53
CA PHE A 233 6.30 4.24 -20.30
C PHE A 233 4.94 4.54 -20.95
N PRO A 234 4.76 4.25 -22.26
CA PRO A 234 3.45 4.30 -22.87
C PRO A 234 2.54 3.29 -22.13
N GLN A 235 1.37 3.73 -21.74
CA GLN A 235 0.39 2.85 -21.10
C GLN A 235 -0.86 2.74 -21.97
N GLN A 236 -1.47 1.60 -21.97
CA GLN A 236 -2.72 1.39 -22.68
C GLN A 236 -3.88 2.07 -21.95
N GLN A 237 -3.99 1.75 -20.69
CA GLN A 237 -4.86 2.42 -19.73
C GLN A 237 -4.30 2.11 -18.36
N PHE A 238 -4.26 3.06 -17.46
CA PHE A 238 -3.87 2.75 -16.09
C PHE A 238 -4.93 1.87 -15.43
N ASN A 239 -4.49 0.79 -14.80
CA ASN A 239 -5.37 -0.29 -14.38
C ASN A 239 -6.20 -0.84 -15.54
N ALA A 240 -5.56 -1.02 -16.66
CA ALA A 240 -6.21 -1.53 -17.84
C ALA A 240 -6.92 -2.83 -17.53
N THR A 241 -8.19 -2.81 -17.77
CA THR A 241 -9.04 -3.98 -17.87
C THR A 241 -9.53 -4.09 -19.26
N PHE A 242 -10.21 -5.17 -19.56
CA PHE A 242 -10.84 -5.32 -20.87
C PHE A 242 -11.77 -4.17 -21.21
N ASP A 243 -12.37 -3.56 -20.21
CA ASP A 243 -13.31 -2.46 -20.31
C ASP A 243 -12.66 -1.10 -20.63
N ARG A 244 -11.33 -0.97 -20.47
CA ARG A 244 -10.63 0.29 -20.69
C ARG A 244 -9.41 0.18 -21.61
N LYS A 245 -9.33 -0.87 -22.39
CA LYS A 245 -8.27 -1.01 -23.41
C LYS A 245 -8.50 -0.04 -24.56
N THR A 246 -7.45 0.63 -24.97
CA THR A 246 -7.42 1.49 -26.16
C THR A 246 -6.48 0.92 -27.21
N GLU A 247 -6.77 1.15 -28.48
CA GLU A 247 -5.91 0.72 -29.58
C GLU A 247 -4.57 1.45 -29.58
N LYS A 248 -4.56 2.72 -29.16
CA LYS A 248 -3.38 3.57 -29.12
C LYS A 248 -2.86 3.70 -27.70
N ALA A 249 -1.55 3.88 -27.58
CA ALA A 249 -0.91 4.23 -26.33
C ALA A 249 -1.51 5.53 -25.77
N SER A 250 -1.77 5.54 -24.47
CA SER A 250 -2.18 6.73 -23.75
C SER A 250 -0.98 7.58 -23.37
N GLN A 251 -1.24 8.69 -22.72
CA GLN A 251 -0.21 9.49 -22.06
C GLN A 251 0.58 8.62 -21.08
N GLY A 252 1.91 8.60 -21.21
CA GLY A 252 2.77 7.81 -20.35
C GLY A 252 2.90 8.36 -18.95
N VAL A 253 3.25 7.47 -18.02
CA VAL A 253 3.70 7.80 -16.67
C VAL A 253 5.04 7.13 -16.41
N ALA A 254 5.84 7.69 -15.50
CA ALA A 254 7.05 7.08 -14.99
C ALA A 254 6.79 6.44 -13.60
N CYS A 255 7.63 5.51 -13.19
CA CYS A 255 7.51 4.92 -11.84
C CYS A 255 7.60 5.99 -10.75
N LEU A 256 8.52 6.95 -10.93
CA LEU A 256 8.72 8.03 -9.97
C LEU A 256 7.70 9.18 -10.08
N ASP A 257 6.67 9.05 -10.89
CA ASP A 257 5.50 9.95 -10.84
C ASP A 257 4.61 9.65 -9.63
N CYS A 258 4.47 8.38 -9.25
CA CYS A 258 3.77 7.98 -8.04
C CYS A 258 4.74 7.86 -6.85
N HIS A 259 5.92 7.26 -7.09
CA HIS A 259 6.99 7.10 -6.10
C HIS A 259 7.99 8.26 -6.15
N VAL A 260 7.50 9.49 -6.02
CA VAL A 260 8.33 10.71 -6.16
C VAL A 260 9.58 10.63 -5.30
N ASN A 261 10.75 10.84 -5.91
CA ASN A 261 12.05 10.75 -5.23
C ASN A 261 12.28 9.43 -4.47
N GLY A 262 11.66 8.33 -4.93
CA GLY A 262 11.74 7.04 -4.24
C GLY A 262 10.90 6.95 -2.96
N HIS A 263 10.06 7.94 -2.69
CA HIS A 263 9.10 7.92 -1.60
C HIS A 263 7.69 7.74 -2.15
N THR A 264 6.76 8.56 -1.75
CA THR A 264 5.41 8.64 -2.28
C THR A 264 4.98 10.09 -2.37
N SER A 265 4.10 10.42 -3.30
CA SER A 265 3.40 11.70 -3.35
C SER A 265 2.04 11.65 -2.66
N GLY A 266 1.57 10.45 -2.26
CA GLY A 266 0.18 10.19 -1.88
C GLY A 266 -0.72 9.99 -3.11
N ALA A 267 -0.17 9.78 -4.29
CA ALA A 267 -0.93 9.38 -5.47
C ALA A 267 -1.64 8.04 -5.22
N THR A 268 -2.86 7.91 -5.70
CA THR A 268 -3.67 6.71 -5.52
C THR A 268 -4.15 6.14 -6.85
N HIS A 269 -4.41 4.86 -6.86
CA HIS A 269 -4.82 4.14 -8.06
C HIS A 269 -5.65 2.90 -7.73
N LEU A 270 -6.30 2.35 -8.75
CA LEU A 270 -6.99 1.08 -8.69
C LEU A 270 -6.08 0.01 -9.27
N VAL A 271 -5.37 -0.68 -8.45
CA VAL A 271 -4.40 -1.68 -8.91
C VAL A 271 -4.64 -3.06 -8.35
N GLY A 272 -4.06 -3.98 -9.05
CA GLY A 272 -4.16 -5.36 -8.84
C GLY A 272 -3.05 -6.01 -8.05
N ASP A 273 -2.38 -5.36 -7.11
CA ASP A 273 -1.58 -6.07 -6.11
C ASP A 273 -2.47 -6.79 -5.09
N ILE A 274 -3.75 -6.41 -5.04
CA ILE A 274 -4.81 -7.10 -4.30
C ILE A 274 -5.53 -8.05 -5.26
N ARG A 275 -5.52 -9.32 -4.94
CA ARG A 275 -6.20 -10.36 -5.72
C ARG A 275 -7.50 -10.80 -5.06
N PRO A 276 -8.55 -11.12 -5.81
CA PRO A 276 -8.68 -10.99 -7.28
C PRO A 276 -8.87 -9.54 -7.73
N GLN A 277 -8.36 -9.21 -8.89
CA GLN A 277 -8.45 -7.87 -9.49
C GLN A 277 -9.89 -7.40 -9.74
N ALA A 278 -10.82 -8.34 -9.86
CA ALA A 278 -12.26 -8.06 -10.00
C ALA A 278 -12.79 -7.16 -8.89
N HIS A 279 -12.21 -7.22 -7.69
CA HIS A 279 -12.58 -6.40 -6.55
C HIS A 279 -11.63 -5.22 -6.38
N ARG A 280 -11.44 -4.44 -7.41
CA ARG A 280 -10.57 -3.28 -7.39
C ARG A 280 -10.90 -2.33 -6.28
N ARG A 281 -9.88 -1.95 -5.56
CA ARG A 281 -9.95 -1.00 -4.47
C ARG A 281 -8.94 0.11 -4.71
N ARG A 282 -9.18 1.23 -4.06
CA ARG A 282 -8.19 2.28 -3.96
C ARG A 282 -6.96 1.76 -3.24
N ILE A 283 -5.80 2.00 -3.82
CA ILE A 283 -4.49 1.74 -3.23
C ILE A 283 -3.72 3.04 -3.14
N ASP A 284 -3.18 3.31 -1.99
CA ASP A 284 -2.20 4.38 -1.78
C ASP A 284 -0.81 3.90 -2.20
N THR A 285 -0.06 4.78 -2.83
CA THR A 285 1.29 4.46 -3.31
C THR A 285 2.26 4.30 -2.14
N PRO A 286 2.83 3.12 -1.91
CA PRO A 286 3.77 2.92 -0.81
C PRO A 286 5.11 3.59 -1.07
N SER A 287 5.83 3.94 -0.01
CA SER A 287 7.22 4.37 -0.11
C SER A 287 8.13 3.24 -0.59
N LEU A 288 9.11 3.57 -1.42
CA LEU A 288 10.20 2.64 -1.79
C LEU A 288 11.35 2.65 -0.79
N ARG A 289 11.33 3.55 0.20
CA ARG A 289 12.36 3.60 1.24
C ARG A 289 12.40 2.31 2.03
N GLY A 290 13.56 1.70 2.14
CA GLY A 290 13.75 0.44 2.86
C GLY A 290 13.17 -0.79 2.16
N VAL A 291 13.00 -0.80 0.84
CA VAL A 291 12.58 -2.01 0.11
C VAL A 291 13.59 -3.16 0.27
N ASN A 292 14.87 -2.84 0.47
CA ASN A 292 15.95 -3.81 0.67
C ASN A 292 15.77 -4.68 1.94
N ILE A 293 15.03 -4.22 2.94
CA ILE A 293 14.75 -4.99 4.15
C ILE A 293 13.40 -5.72 4.10
N GLN A 294 12.59 -5.45 3.12
CA GLN A 294 11.31 -6.10 2.95
C GLN A 294 11.44 -7.47 2.29
N ARG A 295 10.53 -8.37 2.63
CA ARG A 295 10.47 -9.72 2.03
C ARG A 295 9.05 -10.01 1.60
N LEU A 296 8.95 -10.50 0.37
CA LEU A 296 7.73 -10.64 -0.40
C LEU A 296 6.97 -9.30 -0.51
N PHE A 297 6.72 -8.88 -1.71
CA PHE A 297 6.22 -7.55 -2.06
C PHE A 297 4.73 -7.58 -2.41
N GLY A 298 4.13 -6.37 -2.44
CA GLY A 298 2.70 -6.19 -2.56
C GLY A 298 1.97 -6.42 -1.23
N SER A 299 0.78 -5.86 -1.10
CA SER A 299 -0.05 -5.98 0.12
C SER A 299 -0.43 -7.42 0.46
N GLN A 300 -0.40 -8.31 -0.54
CA GLN A 300 -0.70 -9.73 -0.43
C GLN A 300 0.54 -10.63 -0.49
N ARG A 301 1.76 -10.07 -0.42
CA ARG A 301 3.02 -10.82 -0.50
C ARG A 301 3.13 -11.72 -1.74
N ALA A 302 2.53 -11.31 -2.85
CA ALA A 302 2.44 -12.13 -4.06
C ALA A 302 3.72 -12.14 -4.90
N LEU A 303 4.64 -11.20 -4.65
CA LEU A 303 5.85 -10.97 -5.44
C LEU A 303 7.10 -11.25 -4.61
N LYS A 304 8.12 -11.86 -5.23
CA LYS A 304 9.26 -12.44 -4.52
C LYS A 304 10.35 -11.43 -4.22
N SER A 305 10.56 -10.49 -5.14
CA SER A 305 11.68 -9.54 -5.10
C SER A 305 11.26 -8.18 -5.65
N VAL A 306 12.12 -7.18 -5.52
CA VAL A 306 11.93 -5.87 -6.14
C VAL A 306 11.87 -6.01 -7.67
N GLU A 307 12.64 -6.91 -8.26
CA GLU A 307 12.58 -7.21 -9.70
C GLU A 307 11.21 -7.75 -10.11
N ASP A 308 10.67 -8.73 -9.36
CA ASP A 308 9.33 -9.27 -9.65
C ASP A 308 8.26 -8.19 -9.55
N PHE A 309 8.39 -7.29 -8.57
CA PHE A 309 7.47 -6.16 -8.41
C PHE A 309 7.60 -5.16 -9.57
N THR A 310 8.81 -4.77 -9.91
CA THR A 310 9.09 -3.83 -11.01
C THR A 310 8.59 -4.37 -12.35
N GLU A 311 8.82 -5.66 -12.63
CA GLU A 311 8.28 -6.31 -13.83
C GLU A 311 6.75 -6.41 -13.79
N PHE A 312 6.18 -6.73 -12.63
CA PHE A 312 4.73 -6.79 -12.44
C PHE A 312 4.07 -5.44 -12.71
N GLU A 313 4.62 -4.34 -12.19
CA GLU A 313 4.07 -3.00 -12.43
C GLU A 313 4.11 -2.62 -13.91
N GLN A 314 5.20 -2.93 -14.60
CA GLN A 314 5.29 -2.67 -16.04
C GLN A 314 4.22 -3.42 -16.84
N ARG A 315 3.89 -4.65 -16.43
CA ARG A 315 2.90 -5.48 -17.12
C ARG A 315 1.48 -5.24 -16.65
N ALA A 316 1.27 -5.34 -15.32
CA ALA A 316 -0.07 -5.33 -14.75
C ALA A 316 -0.63 -3.92 -14.61
N ALA A 317 0.21 -2.95 -14.23
CA ALA A 317 -0.24 -1.57 -14.06
C ALA A 317 -0.41 -0.86 -15.39
N TYR A 318 0.47 -1.13 -16.38
CA TYR A 318 0.44 -0.42 -17.65
C TYR A 318 -0.22 -1.19 -18.80
N PHE A 319 -0.23 -2.53 -18.74
CA PHE A 319 -0.68 -3.37 -19.84
C PHE A 319 -1.57 -4.54 -19.40
N ASP A 320 -2.11 -4.52 -18.19
CA ASP A 320 -3.00 -5.55 -17.65
C ASP A 320 -2.43 -6.99 -17.73
N GLY A 321 -1.12 -7.12 -17.52
CA GLY A 321 -0.43 -8.40 -17.61
C GLY A 321 -0.15 -8.90 -19.03
N ASP A 322 -0.47 -8.13 -20.07
CA ASP A 322 -0.26 -8.50 -21.46
C ASP A 322 1.17 -8.22 -21.92
N HIS A 323 2.02 -9.24 -21.90
CA HIS A 323 3.41 -9.15 -22.33
C HIS A 323 3.57 -8.76 -23.81
N VAL A 324 2.66 -9.20 -24.66
CA VAL A 324 2.74 -8.94 -26.11
C VAL A 324 2.50 -7.46 -26.38
N SER A 325 1.44 -6.91 -25.81
CA SER A 325 1.15 -5.48 -25.93
C SER A 325 2.25 -4.62 -25.31
N ALA A 326 2.79 -5.01 -24.14
CA ALA A 326 3.90 -4.32 -23.50
C ALA A 326 5.15 -4.28 -24.40
N SER A 327 5.51 -5.40 -24.99
CA SER A 327 6.65 -5.51 -25.90
C SER A 327 6.46 -4.68 -27.18
N ILE A 328 5.31 -4.76 -27.82
CA ILE A 328 4.99 -3.99 -29.02
C ILE A 328 5.08 -2.48 -28.74
N LYS A 329 4.71 -2.05 -27.54
CA LYS A 329 4.74 -0.65 -27.14
C LYS A 329 6.08 -0.18 -26.55
N GLY A 330 7.12 -0.99 -26.67
CA GLY A 330 8.48 -0.63 -26.29
C GLY A 330 8.84 -0.92 -24.83
N VAL A 331 7.98 -1.62 -24.09
CA VAL A 331 8.31 -2.18 -22.78
C VAL A 331 8.69 -3.63 -22.98
N ASN A 332 9.90 -4.00 -22.62
CA ASN A 332 10.35 -5.38 -22.73
C ASN A 332 10.46 -6.04 -21.35
N PRO A 333 9.42 -6.73 -20.90
CA PRO A 333 9.43 -7.39 -19.58
C PRO A 333 10.39 -8.59 -19.51
N LEU A 334 10.95 -9.02 -20.64
CA LEU A 334 11.89 -10.13 -20.67
C LEU A 334 13.34 -9.71 -20.42
N GLU A 335 13.66 -8.42 -20.47
CA GLU A 335 15.01 -7.90 -20.21
C GLU A 335 15.31 -7.72 -18.72
N ARG A 336 14.99 -8.73 -17.91
CA ARG A 336 15.28 -8.70 -16.46
C ARG A 336 16.76 -8.61 -16.15
N GLY A 337 17.62 -9.18 -16.98
CA GLY A 337 19.07 -9.15 -16.81
C GLY A 337 19.71 -7.78 -17.07
N SER A 338 18.94 -6.80 -17.54
CA SER A 338 19.43 -5.45 -17.78
C SER A 338 18.49 -4.39 -17.19
N GLN A 339 17.38 -4.10 -17.86
CA GLN A 339 16.51 -2.97 -17.50
C GLN A 339 15.86 -3.16 -16.13
N VAL A 340 15.12 -4.25 -15.92
CA VAL A 340 14.41 -4.50 -14.65
C VAL A 340 15.39 -4.65 -13.49
N HIS A 341 16.50 -5.32 -13.73
CA HIS A 341 17.55 -5.49 -12.73
C HIS A 341 18.14 -4.14 -12.27
N PHE A 342 18.51 -3.26 -13.20
CA PHE A 342 19.07 -1.96 -12.83
C PHE A 342 18.07 -1.06 -12.13
N MET A 343 16.80 -1.10 -12.54
CA MET A 343 15.73 -0.41 -11.83
C MET A 343 15.60 -0.90 -10.39
N SER A 344 15.70 -2.20 -10.19
CA SER A 344 15.57 -2.82 -8.87
C SER A 344 16.78 -2.53 -7.98
N GLU A 345 18.00 -2.60 -8.51
CA GLU A 345 19.22 -2.25 -7.76
C GLU A 345 19.14 -0.82 -7.21
N PHE A 346 18.73 0.14 -8.02
CA PHE A 346 18.56 1.52 -7.50
C PHE A 346 17.48 1.59 -6.43
N GLN A 347 16.34 0.94 -6.60
CA GLN A 347 15.28 0.96 -5.58
C GLN A 347 15.77 0.41 -4.23
N GLU A 348 16.63 -0.60 -4.23
CA GLU A 348 17.23 -1.18 -3.02
C GLU A 348 18.22 -0.24 -2.31
N LEU A 349 18.70 0.81 -2.98
CA LEU A 349 19.53 1.84 -2.35
C LEU A 349 18.73 2.88 -1.57
N LEU A 350 17.43 2.97 -1.77
CA LEU A 350 16.58 3.98 -1.13
C LEU A 350 16.42 3.68 0.37
N ASP A 351 16.84 4.62 1.20
CA ASP A 351 16.84 4.48 2.65
C ASP A 351 15.75 5.29 3.34
N PHE A 352 15.47 4.92 4.56
CA PHE A 352 14.63 5.69 5.46
C PHE A 352 15.27 7.02 5.82
N PRO A 353 14.45 8.02 6.22
CA PRO A 353 15.00 9.24 6.77
C PRO A 353 15.82 8.94 8.04
N PRO A 354 16.86 9.73 8.34
CA PRO A 354 17.64 9.59 9.56
C PRO A 354 16.75 9.65 10.80
N ALA A 355 16.97 8.73 11.73
CA ALA A 355 16.30 8.70 13.02
C ALA A 355 17.35 8.83 14.15
N PRO A 356 17.89 10.05 14.38
CA PRO A 356 19.04 10.25 15.25
C PRO A 356 18.75 9.92 16.72
N ASN A 357 17.50 9.78 17.10
CA ASN A 357 17.07 9.45 18.45
C ASN A 357 17.02 7.95 18.74
N LEU A 358 17.13 7.11 17.71
CA LEU A 358 17.15 5.66 17.85
C LEU A 358 18.56 5.12 17.99
N GLY A 359 18.70 4.04 18.75
CA GLY A 359 19.90 3.19 18.77
C GLY A 359 19.90 2.18 17.60
N LEU A 360 20.98 1.41 17.49
CA LEU A 360 21.11 0.35 16.47
C LEU A 360 20.07 -0.76 16.63
N ASP A 361 19.54 -0.94 17.83
CA ASP A 361 18.44 -1.86 18.13
C ASP A 361 17.06 -1.32 17.71
N GLY A 362 17.02 -0.14 17.13
CA GLY A 362 15.80 0.56 16.73
C GLY A 362 15.03 1.22 17.88
N LYS A 363 15.49 1.10 19.13
CA LYS A 363 14.82 1.72 20.29
C LYS A 363 15.36 3.10 20.57
N LEU A 364 14.57 3.91 21.29
CA LEU A 364 15.03 5.23 21.72
C LEU A 364 16.30 5.13 22.57
N ASN A 365 17.25 6.02 22.28
CA ASN A 365 18.46 6.14 23.07
C ASN A 365 18.16 6.76 24.44
N PRO A 366 18.26 6.03 25.55
CA PRO A 366 17.87 6.52 26.86
C PRO A 366 18.73 7.69 27.37
N LYS A 367 19.88 7.96 26.74
CA LYS A 367 20.70 9.12 27.04
C LYS A 367 20.15 10.43 26.48
N LYS A 368 19.20 10.35 25.54
CA LYS A 368 18.61 11.52 24.88
C LYS A 368 17.27 11.95 25.46
N PHE A 369 16.67 11.11 26.29
CA PHE A 369 15.35 11.33 26.84
C PHE A 369 15.34 11.13 28.35
N LYS A 370 14.47 11.86 29.05
CA LYS A 370 14.13 11.54 30.44
C LYS A 370 13.31 10.25 30.46
N PRO A 371 13.40 9.44 31.54
CA PRO A 371 12.64 8.17 31.65
C PRO A 371 11.12 8.34 31.59
N ASP A 372 10.62 9.49 31.98
CA ASP A 372 9.20 9.89 31.99
C ASP A 372 8.79 10.75 30.78
N ALA A 373 9.69 10.94 29.80
CA ALA A 373 9.36 11.65 28.58
C ALA A 373 8.25 10.90 27.81
N PRO A 374 7.30 11.63 27.16
CA PRO A 374 6.21 11.03 26.40
C PRO A 374 6.68 9.97 25.39
N GLU A 375 7.78 10.22 24.69
CA GLU A 375 8.36 9.29 23.72
C GLU A 375 8.81 7.97 24.38
N MET A 376 9.44 8.05 25.57
CA MET A 376 9.90 6.87 26.30
C MET A 376 8.72 6.04 26.86
N LEU A 377 7.67 6.72 27.31
CA LEU A 377 6.45 6.09 27.76
C LEU A 377 5.70 5.47 26.57
N GLY A 378 5.64 6.17 25.45
CA GLY A 378 5.08 5.67 24.20
C GLY A 378 5.81 4.44 23.67
N GLN A 379 7.16 4.41 23.77
CA GLN A 379 7.93 3.21 23.44
C GLN A 379 7.52 2.01 24.33
N LYS A 380 7.35 2.22 25.63
CA LYS A 380 6.89 1.12 26.52
C LYS A 380 5.51 0.63 26.13
N LEU A 381 4.60 1.53 25.75
CA LEU A 381 3.27 1.17 25.26
C LEU A 381 3.34 0.39 23.95
N PHE A 382 4.16 0.83 23.00
CA PHE A 382 4.34 0.17 21.72
C PHE A 382 4.80 -1.29 21.85
N PHE A 383 5.75 -1.55 22.75
CA PHE A 383 6.28 -2.88 23.04
C PHE A 383 5.47 -3.65 24.11
N GLY A 384 4.40 -3.07 24.63
CA GLY A 384 3.57 -3.64 25.69
C GLY A 384 2.08 -3.53 25.41
N LYS A 385 1.37 -2.71 26.20
CA LYS A 385 -0.10 -2.61 26.21
C LYS A 385 -0.71 -2.36 24.83
N ALA A 386 -0.09 -1.55 23.98
CA ALA A 386 -0.59 -1.23 22.64
C ALA A 386 -0.40 -2.36 21.61
N GLN A 387 0.36 -3.41 21.92
CA GLN A 387 0.60 -4.61 21.10
C GLN A 387 1.22 -4.37 19.72
N CYS A 388 1.66 -3.15 19.41
CA CYS A 388 2.15 -2.80 18.06
C CYS A 388 3.36 -3.64 17.64
N SER A 389 4.27 -3.94 18.58
CA SER A 389 5.49 -4.72 18.33
C SER A 389 5.24 -6.19 17.99
N THR A 390 4.01 -6.69 18.15
CA THR A 390 3.63 -8.05 17.74
C THR A 390 3.77 -8.24 16.24
N CYS A 391 3.40 -7.20 15.46
CA CYS A 391 3.52 -7.19 14.01
C CYS A 391 4.69 -6.28 13.54
N HIS A 392 5.05 -5.28 14.36
CA HIS A 392 6.08 -4.29 14.04
C HIS A 392 7.29 -4.38 15.00
N PRO A 393 8.06 -5.49 15.01
CA PRO A 393 9.26 -5.61 15.84
C PRO A 393 10.38 -4.67 15.36
N ALA A 394 11.16 -4.12 16.33
CA ALA A 394 12.37 -3.39 16.01
C ALA A 394 13.44 -4.34 15.37
N PRO A 395 14.42 -3.83 14.61
CA PRO A 395 14.74 -2.41 14.40
C PRO A 395 14.00 -1.72 13.26
N PHE A 396 13.40 -2.47 12.33
CA PHE A 396 12.74 -1.92 11.14
C PHE A 396 11.23 -1.77 11.27
N TYR A 397 10.67 -2.28 12.37
CA TYR A 397 9.25 -2.20 12.66
C TYR A 397 8.36 -2.87 11.61
N THR A 398 8.77 -4.05 11.19
CA THR A 398 8.03 -5.00 10.37
C THR A 398 8.49 -6.43 10.66
N ASP A 399 7.56 -7.36 10.68
CA ASP A 399 7.85 -8.80 10.69
C ASP A 399 7.80 -9.41 9.28
N ASN A 400 7.46 -8.60 8.25
CA ASN A 400 7.25 -9.04 6.88
C ASN A 400 6.18 -10.14 6.72
N LEU A 401 5.33 -10.36 7.71
CA LEU A 401 4.23 -11.32 7.67
C LEU A 401 2.91 -10.67 7.21
N MET A 402 1.86 -11.45 7.20
CA MET A 402 0.50 -10.98 6.92
C MET A 402 -0.38 -11.21 8.15
N HIS A 403 -1.18 -10.21 8.48
CA HIS A 403 -2.10 -10.26 9.61
C HIS A 403 -3.50 -9.86 9.18
N ASP A 404 -4.48 -10.65 9.59
CA ASP A 404 -5.90 -10.33 9.44
C ASP A 404 -6.39 -9.61 10.69
N LEU A 405 -6.66 -8.33 10.55
CA LEU A 405 -7.17 -7.49 11.64
C LEU A 405 -8.67 -7.69 11.89
N GLN A 406 -9.35 -8.46 11.04
CA GLN A 406 -10.79 -8.75 11.12
C GLN A 406 -11.64 -7.48 11.30
N VAL A 407 -11.28 -6.42 10.60
CA VAL A 407 -11.92 -5.09 10.74
C VAL A 407 -13.39 -5.14 10.35
N ASP A 408 -13.76 -6.04 9.46
CA ASP A 408 -15.14 -6.25 9.00
C ASP A 408 -16.09 -6.73 10.12
N ARG A 409 -15.59 -7.16 11.28
CA ARG A 409 -16.45 -7.46 12.45
C ARG A 409 -17.13 -6.23 13.04
N PHE A 410 -16.59 -5.03 12.78
CA PHE A 410 -17.08 -3.76 13.33
C PHE A 410 -18.15 -3.08 12.50
N TYR A 411 -18.35 -3.47 11.24
CA TYR A 411 -19.28 -2.80 10.35
C TYR A 411 -20.00 -3.78 9.41
N LYS A 412 -21.14 -3.36 8.91
CA LYS A 412 -21.88 -4.11 7.89
C LYS A 412 -21.18 -4.03 6.54
N PRO A 413 -21.33 -5.05 5.68
CA PRO A 413 -20.80 -4.99 4.33
C PRO A 413 -21.17 -3.69 3.62
N GLN A 414 -20.21 -3.08 2.92
CA GLN A 414 -20.39 -1.83 2.20
C GLN A 414 -20.50 -2.08 0.71
N THR A 415 -21.24 -1.21 0.04
CA THR A 415 -21.17 -1.07 -1.42
C THR A 415 -20.21 0.06 -1.74
N ILE A 416 -19.11 -0.25 -2.43
CA ILE A 416 -18.09 0.70 -2.87
C ILE A 416 -18.12 0.70 -4.40
N ASN A 417 -18.41 1.85 -4.98
CA ASN A 417 -18.52 2.02 -6.44
C ASN A 417 -19.46 0.98 -7.10
N GLY A 418 -20.60 0.74 -6.50
CA GLY A 418 -21.59 -0.22 -7.02
C GLY A 418 -21.33 -1.69 -6.67
N LEU A 419 -20.22 -2.01 -6.00
CA LEU A 419 -19.83 -3.38 -5.63
C LEU A 419 -19.90 -3.58 -4.13
N VAL A 420 -20.43 -4.72 -3.70
CA VAL A 420 -20.34 -5.14 -2.31
C VAL A 420 -18.87 -5.43 -2.00
N ALA A 421 -18.30 -4.66 -1.07
CA ALA A 421 -16.91 -4.83 -0.66
C ALA A 421 -16.72 -6.20 0.00
N THR A 422 -15.74 -6.95 -0.49
CA THR A 422 -15.31 -8.19 0.16
C THR A 422 -14.61 -7.88 1.49
N LYS A 423 -14.50 -8.88 2.36
CA LYS A 423 -13.63 -8.83 3.53
C LYS A 423 -12.21 -8.47 3.11
N GLN A 424 -11.54 -7.65 3.92
CA GLN A 424 -10.16 -7.24 3.61
C GLN A 424 -9.19 -8.42 3.66
N GLY A 425 -9.37 -9.31 4.62
CA GLY A 425 -8.46 -10.42 4.87
C GLY A 425 -7.08 -9.98 5.34
N PRO A 426 -6.10 -10.89 5.35
CA PRO A 426 -4.75 -10.59 5.79
C PRO A 426 -4.03 -9.58 4.86
N ILE A 427 -3.33 -8.63 5.47
CA ILE A 427 -2.51 -7.62 4.77
C ILE A 427 -1.08 -7.71 5.31
N LYS A 428 -0.10 -7.49 4.43
CA LYS A 428 1.32 -7.45 4.79
C LYS A 428 1.62 -6.34 5.79
N THR A 429 2.49 -6.63 6.76
CA THR A 429 3.07 -5.64 7.66
C THR A 429 4.16 -4.86 6.95
N PHE A 430 3.97 -3.55 6.78
CA PHE A 430 4.98 -2.65 6.23
C PHE A 430 5.85 -2.04 7.34
N PRO A 431 7.10 -1.61 7.02
CA PRO A 431 7.98 -0.93 7.97
C PRO A 431 7.36 0.37 8.48
N LEU A 432 7.59 0.71 9.75
CA LEU A 432 7.18 2.00 10.32
C LEU A 432 8.32 3.03 10.40
N ARG A 433 9.52 2.70 9.92
CA ARG A 433 10.62 3.67 9.84
C ARG A 433 10.23 4.81 8.89
N GLY A 434 10.39 6.05 9.36
CA GLY A 434 10.00 7.24 8.63
C GLY A 434 8.48 7.46 8.51
N ILE A 435 7.67 6.76 9.30
CA ILE A 435 6.20 6.76 9.18
C ILE A 435 5.58 8.17 9.24
N LYS A 436 6.18 9.11 9.98
CA LYS A 436 5.69 10.48 10.06
C LYS A 436 5.68 11.22 8.71
N GLU A 437 6.43 10.73 7.73
CA GLU A 437 6.58 11.35 6.40
C GLU A 437 5.65 10.74 5.34
N SER A 438 4.89 9.71 5.70
CA SER A 438 4.06 8.93 4.76
C SER A 438 2.55 9.02 5.02
N PRO A 439 1.95 10.17 5.38
CA PRO A 439 0.50 10.27 5.34
C PRO A 439 0.01 10.28 3.87
N PRO A 440 -1.23 9.83 3.58
CA PRO A 440 -2.15 9.15 4.49
C PRO A 440 -1.70 7.71 4.78
N TYR A 441 -2.25 7.11 5.83
CA TYR A 441 -1.82 5.81 6.33
C TYR A 441 -2.80 4.70 5.94
N PHE A 442 -2.35 3.46 6.14
CA PHE A 442 -2.98 2.23 5.70
C PHE A 442 -2.82 2.01 4.19
N HIS A 443 -3.19 0.82 3.69
CA HIS A 443 -2.95 0.44 2.28
C HIS A 443 -3.81 1.21 1.25
N ASP A 444 -4.85 1.90 1.70
CA ASP A 444 -5.72 2.73 0.86
C ASP A 444 -5.79 4.20 1.30
N GLY A 445 -4.95 4.61 2.24
CA GLY A 445 -4.86 5.99 2.69
C GLY A 445 -6.04 6.47 3.54
N ARG A 446 -6.80 5.56 4.19
CA ARG A 446 -8.00 5.94 4.96
C ARG A 446 -7.72 6.59 6.31
N LEU A 447 -6.53 6.44 6.86
CA LEU A 447 -6.14 7.02 8.14
C LEU A 447 -5.26 8.25 7.85
N LEU A 448 -5.77 9.45 8.17
CA LEU A 448 -5.15 10.68 7.71
C LEU A 448 -4.04 11.19 8.64
N THR A 449 -4.03 10.77 9.90
CA THR A 449 -3.06 11.19 10.92
C THR A 449 -2.52 9.99 11.69
N LEU A 450 -1.41 10.15 12.39
CA LEU A 450 -0.91 9.11 13.31
C LEU A 450 -1.87 8.90 14.48
N GLU A 451 -2.60 9.93 14.88
CA GLU A 451 -3.65 9.82 15.88
C GLU A 451 -4.80 8.94 15.38
N ASP A 452 -5.22 9.07 14.10
CA ASP A 452 -6.19 8.14 13.50
C ASP A 452 -5.68 6.70 13.52
N VAL A 453 -4.38 6.49 13.24
CA VAL A 453 -3.76 5.16 13.31
C VAL A 453 -3.87 4.59 14.72
N VAL A 454 -3.56 5.39 15.73
CA VAL A 454 -3.62 4.94 17.13
C VAL A 454 -5.06 4.66 17.57
N GLU A 455 -6.01 5.51 17.21
CA GLU A 455 -7.44 5.28 17.53
C GLU A 455 -7.98 4.04 16.80
N PHE A 456 -7.61 3.85 15.54
CA PHE A 456 -8.00 2.66 14.77
C PHE A 456 -7.52 1.37 15.43
N PHE A 457 -6.22 1.27 15.76
CA PHE A 457 -5.67 0.08 16.39
C PHE A 457 -6.12 -0.08 17.84
N ASN A 458 -6.34 1.01 18.58
CA ASN A 458 -6.94 0.95 19.90
C ASN A 458 -8.31 0.28 19.87
N LEU A 459 -9.13 0.61 18.86
CA LEU A 459 -10.45 0.02 18.66
C LEU A 459 -10.35 -1.44 18.18
N VAL A 460 -9.56 -1.69 17.14
CA VAL A 460 -9.47 -3.00 16.47
C VAL A 460 -8.79 -4.06 17.33
N LEU A 461 -7.80 -3.69 18.13
CA LEU A 461 -7.10 -4.59 19.07
C LEU A 461 -7.67 -4.54 20.49
N GLU A 462 -8.70 -3.73 20.73
CA GLU A 462 -9.39 -3.62 22.03
C GLU A 462 -8.42 -3.31 23.19
N THR A 463 -7.38 -2.47 22.93
CA THR A 463 -6.29 -2.21 23.88
C THR A 463 -6.66 -1.24 25.00
N GLN A 464 -7.76 -0.51 24.86
CA GLN A 464 -8.30 0.44 25.86
C GLN A 464 -7.24 1.42 26.37
N LEU A 465 -6.51 2.04 25.45
CA LEU A 465 -5.54 3.08 25.78
C LEU A 465 -6.25 4.36 26.24
N THR A 466 -5.73 4.97 27.29
CA THR A 466 -6.19 6.30 27.74
C THR A 466 -5.77 7.38 26.74
N ALA A 467 -6.39 8.55 26.79
CA ALA A 467 -6.02 9.68 25.93
C ALA A 467 -4.53 10.07 26.07
N GLU A 468 -3.98 10.00 27.29
CA GLU A 468 -2.57 10.24 27.55
C GLU A 468 -1.68 9.16 26.91
N GLU A 469 -2.00 7.88 27.10
CA GLU A 469 -1.27 6.75 26.51
C GLU A 469 -1.27 6.84 24.96
N LYS A 470 -2.39 7.22 24.35
CA LYS A 470 -2.50 7.44 22.90
C LYS A 470 -1.56 8.56 22.45
N SER A 471 -1.53 9.69 23.16
CA SER A 471 -0.62 10.80 22.87
C SER A 471 0.86 10.41 23.00
N GLN A 472 1.21 9.66 24.04
CA GLN A 472 2.56 9.14 24.26
C GLN A 472 2.98 8.18 23.15
N LEU A 473 2.07 7.30 22.68
CA LEU A 473 2.32 6.37 21.61
C LEU A 473 2.60 7.11 20.29
N VAL A 474 1.81 8.13 19.95
CA VAL A 474 2.06 8.99 18.79
C VAL A 474 3.40 9.72 18.91
N ALA A 475 3.75 10.24 20.10
CA ALA A 475 5.04 10.88 20.32
C ALA A 475 6.21 9.95 20.03
N PHE A 476 6.11 8.68 20.40
CA PHE A 476 7.10 7.66 20.03
C PHE A 476 7.11 7.38 18.54
N MET A 477 5.96 7.15 17.90
CA MET A 477 5.88 6.85 16.48
C MET A 477 6.50 7.95 15.60
N ARG A 478 6.44 9.20 16.04
CA ARG A 478 7.10 10.35 15.38
C ARG A 478 8.63 10.29 15.43
N GLN A 479 9.23 9.44 16.25
CA GLN A 479 10.69 9.25 16.34
C GLN A 479 11.20 8.14 15.40
N LEU A 480 10.29 7.33 14.85
CA LEU A 480 10.65 6.24 13.95
C LEU A 480 11.02 6.78 12.56
#